data_6b306b497e88f13cb77671869ba5af72
#
_entry.id   6b306b497e88f13cb77671869ba5af72
#
_cell.length_a   1.000
_cell.length_b   1.000
_cell.length_c   1.000
_cell.angle_alpha   90.00
_cell.angle_beta   90.00
_cell.angle_gamma   90.00
#
_symmetry.space_group_name_H-M   'P 1'
#
loop_
_entity.id
_entity.type
_entity.pdbx_description
1 polymer ?
#
loop_
_entity_poly.entity_id
_entity_poly.type
_entity_poly.pdbx_seq_one_letter_code
_entity_poly.pdbx_strand_id
1 'polypeptide(L)'
;MAAVLPVMMMAGCGSADNTQSGSSEAAGTTAVQESAAGSAEAANTEKTGDPYKIGVVMYQWTDAQGTNIQNFCKYLQENMNVEFEYESTFYDDDAQVSCVENLISSGCQAIISGYDTNIVAAMSTCADAGVYYVVALDHITEDDFAGTDPGQYFLGGTKQFGGDLAALGKEYADAVADSGITNVGGISFPAWAFSDAPEIYASFQSELQSKNIAVQDLTFTSGMTSDDVQQNTKDLINQNSDMDAVFGMASGLDYVYPALQGSNVKLIAMGYDTSV
;
A
#
# COMPACT_ATOMS: atom_id res chain seq x y z
N MET A 1 25.80 -2.80 -13.63
CA MET A 1 24.51 -2.14 -13.96
C MET A 1 23.44 -2.94 -13.31
N ALA A 2 22.84 -2.42 -12.25
CA ALA A 2 21.70 -3.07 -11.62
C ALA A 2 20.48 -2.86 -12.51
N ALA A 3 19.82 -3.93 -12.94
CA ALA A 3 18.55 -3.83 -13.64
C ALA A 3 17.44 -3.86 -12.60
N VAL A 4 16.75 -2.76 -12.44
CA VAL A 4 15.51 -2.65 -11.65
C VAL A 4 14.37 -3.07 -12.58
N LEU A 5 13.63 -4.09 -12.19
CA LEU A 5 12.40 -4.48 -12.88
C LEU A 5 11.20 -3.89 -12.11
N PRO A 6 10.60 -2.80 -12.58
CA PRO A 6 9.33 -2.34 -12.02
C PRO A 6 8.20 -3.21 -12.57
N VAL A 7 7.48 -3.89 -11.70
CA VAL A 7 6.16 -4.42 -12.03
C VAL A 7 5.20 -3.24 -12.02
N MET A 8 4.92 -2.69 -13.19
CA MET A 8 3.90 -1.66 -13.36
C MET A 8 2.54 -2.33 -13.44
N MET A 9 1.66 -2.03 -12.50
CA MET A 9 0.22 -2.23 -12.71
C MET A 9 -0.24 -1.27 -13.82
N MET A 10 -0.39 -1.80 -15.03
CA MET A 10 -1.05 -1.08 -16.11
C MET A 10 -2.55 -1.25 -15.96
N ALA A 11 -3.21 -0.22 -15.44
CA ALA A 11 -4.63 -0.03 -15.73
C ALA A 11 -4.73 0.33 -17.22
N GLY A 12 -5.18 -0.62 -18.04
CA GLY A 12 -5.31 -0.44 -19.48
C GLY A 12 -6.43 0.52 -19.82
N CYS A 13 -6.09 1.70 -20.34
CA CYS A 13 -6.97 2.49 -21.20
C CYS A 13 -6.75 2.05 -22.65
N GLY A 14 -7.66 1.23 -23.17
CA GLY A 14 -7.71 0.88 -24.57
C GLY A 14 -8.29 2.02 -25.40
N SER A 15 -7.51 2.57 -26.31
CA SER A 15 -8.02 3.38 -27.43
C SER A 15 -8.37 2.46 -28.59
N ALA A 16 -9.63 2.50 -28.98
CA ALA A 16 -10.14 1.80 -30.15
C ALA A 16 -9.75 2.58 -31.41
N ASP A 17 -9.14 1.90 -32.37
CA ASP A 17 -9.13 2.36 -33.76
C ASP A 17 -9.95 1.39 -34.63
N ASN A 18 -10.84 2.00 -35.42
CA ASN A 18 -11.95 1.41 -36.14
C ASN A 18 -11.49 1.04 -37.56
N THR A 19 -11.64 -0.22 -37.97
CA THR A 19 -11.90 -0.52 -39.39
C THR A 19 -12.74 -1.81 -39.56
N GLN A 20 -13.70 -1.67 -40.38
CA GLN A 20 -14.87 -2.41 -40.72
C GLN A 20 -14.57 -3.66 -41.57
N SER A 21 -15.26 -4.78 -41.34
CA SER A 21 -16.11 -5.45 -42.34
C SER A 21 -16.31 -6.97 -42.06
N GLY A 22 -17.59 -7.43 -42.08
CA GLY A 22 -17.94 -8.78 -42.52
C GLY A 22 -18.64 -9.69 -41.51
N SER A 23 -19.97 -9.64 -41.53
CA SER A 23 -21.06 -10.62 -41.28
C SER A 23 -20.73 -12.07 -40.82
N SER A 24 -21.36 -12.61 -39.76
CA SER A 24 -22.60 -13.39 -39.71
C SER A 24 -22.83 -14.13 -38.39
N GLU A 25 -24.09 -14.04 -37.92
CA GLU A 25 -24.93 -14.94 -37.12
C GLU A 25 -24.47 -15.63 -35.84
N ALA A 26 -25.13 -15.19 -34.78
CA ALA A 26 -25.96 -15.88 -33.76
C ALA A 26 -25.37 -16.96 -32.86
N ALA A 27 -25.30 -16.62 -31.55
CA ALA A 27 -25.97 -17.36 -30.46
C ALA A 27 -25.76 -16.59 -29.13
N GLY A 28 -26.85 -16.44 -28.38
CA GLY A 28 -26.92 -15.59 -27.20
C GLY A 28 -26.06 -16.06 -26.02
N THR A 29 -25.55 -15.10 -25.31
CA THR A 29 -25.13 -15.26 -23.92
C THR A 29 -25.32 -13.92 -23.21
N THR A 30 -25.87 -13.99 -22.03
CA THR A 30 -26.27 -12.95 -21.09
C THR A 30 -25.20 -11.87 -20.91
N ALA A 31 -25.54 -10.61 -21.21
CA ALA A 31 -24.71 -9.47 -20.96
C ALA A 31 -24.58 -9.21 -19.45
N VAL A 32 -23.38 -9.38 -18.92
CA VAL A 32 -22.98 -8.78 -17.65
C VAL A 32 -22.74 -7.29 -17.94
N GLN A 33 -23.50 -6.46 -17.30
CA GLN A 33 -23.46 -5.02 -17.45
C GLN A 33 -22.17 -4.49 -16.83
N GLU A 34 -21.19 -4.20 -17.67
CA GLU A 34 -19.95 -3.54 -17.31
C GLU A 34 -20.28 -2.10 -16.88
N SER A 35 -20.09 -1.83 -15.59
CA SER A 35 -20.28 -0.51 -15.03
C SER A 35 -19.18 0.40 -15.58
N ALA A 36 -19.55 1.30 -16.48
CA ALA A 36 -18.64 2.32 -17.00
C ALA A 36 -18.07 3.15 -15.85
N ALA A 37 -16.75 3.06 -15.66
CA ALA A 37 -16.00 4.02 -14.89
C ALA A 37 -16.10 5.38 -15.61
N GLY A 38 -17.02 6.22 -15.14
CA GLY A 38 -17.10 7.61 -15.57
C GLY A 38 -15.82 8.32 -15.17
N SER A 39 -15.09 8.84 -16.14
CA SER A 39 -14.07 9.87 -15.90
C SER A 39 -14.75 11.02 -15.18
N ALA A 40 -14.47 11.16 -13.88
CA ALA A 40 -14.85 12.34 -13.14
C ALA A 40 -14.07 13.52 -13.71
N GLU A 41 -14.70 14.30 -14.56
CA GLU A 41 -14.27 15.63 -14.91
C GLU A 41 -14.20 16.40 -13.59
N ALA A 42 -13.01 16.87 -13.22
CA ALA A 42 -12.81 17.65 -12.01
C ALA A 42 -13.75 18.87 -12.07
N ALA A 43 -14.86 18.80 -11.33
CA ALA A 43 -15.75 19.92 -11.18
C ALA A 43 -14.95 21.02 -10.48
N ASN A 44 -14.68 22.09 -11.20
CA ASN A 44 -14.13 23.31 -10.63
C ASN A 44 -15.22 23.92 -9.73
N THR A 45 -15.36 23.36 -8.52
CA THR A 45 -16.27 23.88 -7.50
C THR A 45 -15.67 25.16 -6.98
N GLU A 46 -16.35 26.30 -7.24
CA GLU A 46 -15.99 27.55 -6.58
C GLU A 46 -15.90 27.31 -5.07
N LYS A 47 -14.73 27.58 -4.50
CA LYS A 47 -14.47 27.45 -3.06
C LYS A 47 -15.28 28.52 -2.35
N THR A 48 -16.49 28.17 -1.90
CA THR A 48 -17.40 29.07 -1.19
C THR A 48 -17.64 28.59 0.23
N GLY A 49 -17.54 29.49 1.20
CA GLY A 49 -17.70 29.20 2.63
C GLY A 49 -16.39 28.76 3.30
N ASP A 50 -16.49 28.41 4.58
CA ASP A 50 -15.34 27.88 5.34
C ASP A 50 -14.94 26.49 4.80
N PRO A 51 -13.63 26.18 4.73
CA PRO A 51 -13.18 24.88 4.25
C PRO A 51 -13.61 23.75 5.19
N TYR A 52 -13.89 22.59 4.62
CA TYR A 52 -14.10 21.37 5.40
C TYR A 52 -12.76 20.88 5.94
N LYS A 53 -12.62 20.87 7.27
CA LYS A 53 -11.38 20.48 7.93
C LYS A 53 -11.26 18.98 8.09
N ILE A 54 -10.15 18.42 7.61
CA ILE A 54 -9.87 16.98 7.65
C ILE A 54 -8.53 16.76 8.37
N GLY A 55 -8.55 15.97 9.42
CA GLY A 55 -7.34 15.52 10.09
C GLY A 55 -6.75 14.28 9.39
N VAL A 56 -5.44 14.18 9.35
CA VAL A 56 -4.74 12.99 8.84
C VAL A 56 -3.74 12.52 9.88
N VAL A 57 -3.89 11.26 10.30
CA VAL A 57 -2.97 10.61 11.24
C VAL A 57 -2.14 9.58 10.48
N MET A 58 -0.83 9.66 10.61
CA MET A 58 0.11 8.70 10.03
C MET A 58 1.13 8.24 11.07
N TYR A 59 1.79 7.11 10.78
CA TYR A 59 2.92 6.66 11.60
C TYR A 59 4.12 7.61 11.50
N GLN A 60 4.35 8.23 10.33
CA GLN A 60 5.35 9.28 10.11
C GLN A 60 5.08 10.04 8.79
N TRP A 61 5.79 11.16 8.59
CA TRP A 61 5.62 12.02 7.41
C TRP A 61 6.88 12.15 6.55
N THR A 62 7.98 11.52 6.94
CA THR A 62 9.30 11.72 6.33
C THR A 62 9.70 10.66 5.31
N ASP A 63 8.92 9.61 5.17
CA ASP A 63 9.10 8.57 4.16
C ASP A 63 8.35 8.89 2.85
N ALA A 64 8.54 8.05 1.84
CA ALA A 64 7.90 8.20 0.54
C ALA A 64 6.37 8.16 0.63
N GLN A 65 5.80 7.28 1.48
CA GLN A 65 4.36 7.15 1.64
C GLN A 65 3.74 8.40 2.27
N GLY A 66 4.30 8.88 3.38
CA GLY A 66 3.85 10.12 4.03
C GLY A 66 3.96 11.33 3.11
N THR A 67 5.06 11.43 2.36
CA THR A 67 5.26 12.49 1.35
C THR A 67 4.22 12.44 0.24
N ASN A 68 3.91 11.25 -0.28
CA ASN A 68 2.92 11.09 -1.34
C ASN A 68 1.50 11.45 -0.86
N ILE A 69 1.15 11.07 0.38
CA ILE A 69 -0.13 11.44 0.97
C ILE A 69 -0.24 12.96 1.15
N GLN A 70 0.81 13.61 1.66
CA GLN A 70 0.83 15.08 1.77
C GLN A 70 0.69 15.76 0.41
N ASN A 71 1.35 15.27 -0.62
CA ASN A 71 1.23 15.79 -1.98
C ASN A 71 -0.20 15.62 -2.52
N PHE A 72 -0.83 14.47 -2.24
CA PHE A 72 -2.22 14.23 -2.62
C PHE A 72 -3.18 15.14 -1.85
N CYS A 73 -3.03 15.30 -0.55
CA CYS A 73 -3.80 16.24 0.25
C CYS A 73 -3.66 17.68 -0.26
N LYS A 74 -2.45 18.10 -0.62
CA LYS A 74 -2.20 19.40 -1.23
C LYS A 74 -2.96 19.58 -2.56
N TYR A 75 -2.91 18.56 -3.42
CA TYR A 75 -3.69 18.57 -4.66
C TYR A 75 -5.19 18.71 -4.38
N LEU A 76 -5.73 18.03 -3.38
CA LEU A 76 -7.13 18.15 -2.99
C LEU A 76 -7.44 19.56 -2.46
N GLN A 77 -6.57 20.15 -1.64
CA GLN A 77 -6.73 21.53 -1.15
C GLN A 77 -6.73 22.57 -2.30
N GLU A 78 -5.97 22.33 -3.34
CA GLU A 78 -5.94 23.21 -4.52
C GLU A 78 -7.24 23.13 -5.34
N ASN A 79 -7.90 21.97 -5.37
CA ASN A 79 -9.04 21.68 -6.23
C ASN A 79 -10.40 21.61 -5.51
N MET A 80 -10.41 21.52 -4.17
CA MET A 80 -11.61 21.39 -3.36
C MET A 80 -11.58 22.40 -2.21
N ASN A 81 -12.76 22.66 -1.61
CA ASN A 81 -12.86 23.54 -0.43
C ASN A 81 -12.59 22.72 0.85
N VAL A 82 -11.39 22.19 1.00
CA VAL A 82 -10.93 21.40 2.13
C VAL A 82 -9.62 21.96 2.69
N GLU A 83 -9.36 21.72 3.96
CA GLU A 83 -8.11 22.00 4.66
C GLU A 83 -7.68 20.75 5.40
N PHE A 84 -6.38 20.42 5.38
CA PHE A 84 -5.83 19.27 6.07
C PHE A 84 -4.95 19.68 7.23
N GLU A 85 -5.12 18.99 8.37
CA GLU A 85 -4.23 19.04 9.51
C GLU A 85 -3.59 17.65 9.72
N TYR A 86 -2.36 17.63 10.25
CA TYR A 86 -1.54 16.43 10.26
C TYR A 86 -1.03 16.11 11.67
N GLU A 87 -1.18 14.85 12.07
CA GLU A 87 -0.59 14.29 13.29
C GLU A 87 0.23 13.04 12.96
N SER A 88 1.14 12.68 13.87
CA SER A 88 1.97 11.49 13.70
C SER A 88 2.06 10.71 15.00
N THR A 89 1.87 9.40 14.92
CA THR A 89 2.04 8.50 16.06
C THR A 89 3.49 8.13 16.31
N PHE A 90 4.37 8.32 15.34
CA PHE A 90 5.77 7.86 15.38
C PHE A 90 5.92 6.38 15.74
N TYR A 91 5.03 5.54 15.22
CA TYR A 91 4.94 4.10 15.51
C TYR A 91 4.60 3.78 16.98
N ASP A 92 4.01 4.72 17.70
CA ASP A 92 3.49 4.51 19.05
C ASP A 92 1.98 4.28 18.98
N ASP A 93 1.58 3.04 19.21
CA ASP A 93 0.18 2.63 19.17
C ASP A 93 -0.68 3.38 20.18
N ASP A 94 -0.12 3.70 21.35
CA ASP A 94 -0.82 4.44 22.41
C ASP A 94 -1.05 5.91 22.01
N ALA A 95 -0.29 6.45 21.07
CA ALA A 95 -0.45 7.82 20.59
C ALA A 95 -1.65 8.00 19.64
N GLN A 96 -2.18 6.93 19.05
CA GLN A 96 -3.24 7.01 18.02
C GLN A 96 -4.46 7.79 18.51
N VAL A 97 -5.00 7.43 19.66
CA VAL A 97 -6.19 8.10 20.22
C VAL A 97 -5.90 9.57 20.53
N SER A 98 -4.72 9.86 21.09
CA SER A 98 -4.33 11.23 21.39
C SER A 98 -4.19 12.11 20.14
N CYS A 99 -3.66 11.57 19.04
CA CYS A 99 -3.61 12.25 17.75
C CYS A 99 -5.02 12.58 17.24
N VAL A 100 -5.95 11.62 17.33
CA VAL A 100 -7.35 11.82 16.96
C VAL A 100 -8.00 12.92 17.82
N GLU A 101 -7.81 12.89 19.16
CA GLU A 101 -8.34 13.91 20.06
C GLU A 101 -7.79 15.32 19.76
N ASN A 102 -6.51 15.43 19.42
CA ASN A 102 -5.89 16.70 19.03
C ASN A 102 -6.55 17.26 17.77
N LEU A 103 -6.73 16.43 16.74
CA LEU A 103 -7.36 16.85 15.48
C LEU A 103 -8.84 17.23 15.68
N ILE A 104 -9.58 16.51 16.50
CA ILE A 104 -10.95 16.88 16.88
C ILE A 104 -10.96 18.23 17.59
N SER A 105 -10.04 18.44 18.53
CA SER A 105 -9.93 19.68 19.29
C SER A 105 -9.55 20.88 18.41
N SER A 106 -8.84 20.66 17.31
CA SER A 106 -8.51 21.69 16.32
C SER A 106 -9.65 21.99 15.35
N GLY A 107 -10.77 21.26 15.45
CA GLY A 107 -11.99 21.48 14.68
C GLY A 107 -12.09 20.66 13.41
N CYS A 108 -11.33 19.57 13.28
CA CYS A 108 -11.49 18.63 12.18
C CYS A 108 -12.87 17.96 12.23
N GLN A 109 -13.52 17.85 11.08
CA GLN A 109 -14.86 17.28 10.89
C GLN A 109 -14.81 15.84 10.37
N ALA A 110 -13.65 15.44 9.88
CA ALA A 110 -13.33 14.06 9.50
C ALA A 110 -11.86 13.75 9.82
N ILE A 111 -11.57 12.48 10.11
CA ILE A 111 -10.23 11.97 10.33
C ILE A 111 -9.94 10.85 9.34
N ILE A 112 -8.82 10.94 8.66
CA ILE A 112 -8.24 9.87 7.84
C ILE A 112 -7.06 9.30 8.63
N SER A 113 -7.15 8.02 9.00
CA SER A 113 -6.05 7.32 9.62
C SER A 113 -5.32 6.45 8.60
N GLY A 114 -4.03 6.66 8.45
CA GLY A 114 -3.12 5.76 7.74
C GLY A 114 -2.41 4.79 8.69
N TYR A 115 -3.01 4.53 9.85
CA TYR A 115 -2.51 3.66 10.89
C TYR A 115 -3.68 2.97 11.57
N ASP A 116 -3.68 1.65 11.63
CA ASP A 116 -4.84 0.83 12.01
C ASP A 116 -4.90 0.43 13.48
N THR A 117 -3.89 0.77 14.26
CA THR A 117 -3.87 0.43 15.68
C THR A 117 -4.95 1.18 16.46
N ASN A 118 -5.48 0.55 17.50
CA ASN A 118 -6.52 1.13 18.37
C ASN A 118 -7.76 1.63 17.60
N ILE A 119 -8.12 0.99 16.47
CA ILE A 119 -9.25 1.37 15.62
C ILE A 119 -10.54 1.61 16.40
N VAL A 120 -10.91 0.67 17.30
CA VAL A 120 -12.16 0.77 18.06
C VAL A 120 -12.17 2.00 18.97
N ALA A 121 -11.06 2.31 19.62
CA ALA A 121 -10.95 3.49 20.48
C ALA A 121 -10.98 4.78 19.68
N ALA A 122 -10.22 4.87 18.60
CA ALA A 122 -10.20 6.04 17.69
C ALA A 122 -11.57 6.29 17.06
N MET A 123 -12.22 5.23 16.58
CA MET A 123 -13.58 5.27 16.01
C MET A 123 -14.61 5.75 17.03
N SER A 124 -14.57 5.24 18.27
CA SER A 124 -15.47 5.65 19.35
C SER A 124 -15.24 7.12 19.72
N THR A 125 -14.00 7.56 19.81
CA THR A 125 -13.64 8.96 20.08
C THR A 125 -14.20 9.90 19.01
N CYS A 126 -14.09 9.53 17.74
CA CYS A 126 -14.65 10.28 16.62
C CYS A 126 -16.19 10.30 16.68
N ALA A 127 -16.83 9.14 16.94
CA ALA A 127 -18.28 9.03 17.02
C ALA A 127 -18.88 9.89 18.14
N ASP A 128 -18.25 9.90 19.31
CA ASP A 128 -18.66 10.70 20.46
C ASP A 128 -18.58 12.22 20.16
N ALA A 129 -17.64 12.62 19.33
CA ALA A 129 -17.48 14.00 18.88
C ALA A 129 -18.32 14.35 17.65
N GLY A 130 -19.00 13.40 17.01
CA GLY A 130 -19.72 13.60 15.75
C GLY A 130 -18.81 13.84 14.56
N VAL A 131 -17.58 13.29 14.58
CA VAL A 131 -16.54 13.41 13.56
C VAL A 131 -16.46 12.12 12.75
N TYR A 132 -16.38 12.22 11.44
CA TYR A 132 -16.22 11.04 10.57
C TYR A 132 -14.82 10.45 10.70
N TYR A 133 -14.74 9.11 10.63
CA TYR A 133 -13.48 8.38 10.71
C TYR A 133 -13.37 7.37 9.58
N VAL A 134 -12.21 7.33 8.94
CA VAL A 134 -11.87 6.35 7.89
C VAL A 134 -10.44 5.86 8.08
N VAL A 135 -10.20 4.58 7.85
CA VAL A 135 -8.85 4.01 7.83
C VAL A 135 -8.41 3.82 6.38
N ALA A 136 -7.30 4.44 6.01
CA ALA A 136 -6.66 4.32 4.72
C ALA A 136 -5.30 3.63 4.89
N LEU A 137 -4.85 2.90 3.88
CA LEU A 137 -3.54 2.25 3.83
C LEU A 137 -3.39 0.96 4.64
N ASP A 138 -4.49 0.37 5.10
CA ASP A 138 -4.41 -0.91 5.80
C ASP A 138 -5.46 -1.90 5.34
N HIS A 139 -5.33 -3.16 5.82
CA HIS A 139 -6.25 -4.23 5.55
C HIS A 139 -7.21 -4.40 6.73
N ILE A 140 -8.33 -3.68 6.69
CA ILE A 140 -9.35 -3.73 7.74
C ILE A 140 -10.28 -4.91 7.53
N THR A 141 -10.43 -5.72 8.57
CA THR A 141 -11.32 -6.88 8.63
C THR A 141 -12.41 -6.70 9.69
N GLU A 142 -13.40 -7.57 9.71
CA GLU A 142 -14.44 -7.58 10.78
C GLU A 142 -13.85 -7.87 12.16
N ASP A 143 -12.75 -8.60 12.24
CA ASP A 143 -12.08 -8.96 13.50
C ASP A 143 -11.45 -7.73 14.18
N ASP A 144 -11.05 -6.71 13.41
CA ASP A 144 -10.45 -5.47 13.94
C ASP A 144 -11.42 -4.65 14.77
N PHE A 145 -12.72 -4.86 14.59
CA PHE A 145 -13.75 -4.20 15.38
C PHE A 145 -14.06 -4.91 16.69
N ALA A 146 -13.52 -6.10 16.94
CA ALA A 146 -13.77 -6.90 18.14
C ALA A 146 -15.26 -7.06 18.49
N GLY A 147 -16.13 -7.11 17.48
CA GLY A 147 -17.59 -7.19 17.65
C GLY A 147 -18.28 -5.87 18.02
N THR A 148 -17.56 -4.73 17.96
CA THR A 148 -18.13 -3.39 18.14
C THR A 148 -18.83 -2.95 16.87
N ASP A 149 -20.04 -2.39 16.99
CA ASP A 149 -20.73 -1.75 15.86
C ASP A 149 -19.99 -0.45 15.47
N PRO A 150 -19.48 -0.35 14.25
CA PRO A 150 -18.76 0.85 13.80
C PRO A 150 -19.61 2.13 13.80
N GLY A 151 -20.94 2.01 13.73
CA GLY A 151 -21.84 3.16 13.73
C GLY A 151 -21.77 4.00 12.48
N GLN A 152 -22.53 5.13 12.51
CA GLN A 152 -22.69 6.00 11.33
C GLN A 152 -21.50 6.90 11.01
N TYR A 153 -20.59 7.10 11.94
CA TYR A 153 -19.43 7.98 11.76
C TYR A 153 -18.21 7.26 11.21
N PHE A 154 -18.21 5.93 11.20
CA PHE A 154 -17.16 5.16 10.54
C PHE A 154 -17.50 4.98 9.05
N LEU A 155 -16.63 5.48 8.19
CA LEU A 155 -16.83 5.44 6.74
C LEU A 155 -16.24 4.18 6.08
N GLY A 156 -15.57 3.34 6.85
CA GLY A 156 -14.94 2.13 6.37
C GLY A 156 -13.42 2.21 6.34
N GLY A 157 -12.83 1.22 5.72
CA GLY A 157 -11.39 1.13 5.51
C GLY A 157 -11.06 0.69 4.10
N THR A 158 -9.84 0.96 3.67
CA THR A 158 -9.32 0.43 2.41
C THR A 158 -8.86 -1.00 2.61
N LYS A 159 -8.95 -1.79 1.54
CA LYS A 159 -8.23 -3.08 1.46
C LYS A 159 -6.90 -2.83 0.76
N GLN A 160 -5.84 -2.84 1.51
CA GLN A 160 -4.51 -2.76 0.94
C GLN A 160 -4.29 -3.96 -0.01
N PHE A 161 -3.60 -3.75 -1.11
CA PHE A 161 -3.31 -4.79 -2.12
C PHE A 161 -4.54 -5.52 -2.69
N GLY A 162 -5.73 -4.89 -2.71
CA GLY A 162 -6.96 -5.49 -3.25
C GLY A 162 -7.57 -6.58 -2.38
N GLY A 163 -6.98 -6.91 -1.24
CA GLY A 163 -7.47 -7.90 -0.28
C GLY A 163 -7.24 -9.36 -0.68
N ASP A 164 -6.40 -9.63 -1.72
CA ASP A 164 -5.97 -10.98 -2.10
C ASP A 164 -4.45 -11.06 -2.09
N LEU A 165 -3.92 -11.24 -0.89
CA LEU A 165 -2.47 -11.28 -0.63
C LEU A 165 -1.79 -12.47 -1.33
N ALA A 166 -2.50 -13.58 -1.43
CA ALA A 166 -2.00 -14.77 -2.11
C ALA A 166 -1.91 -14.54 -3.63
N ALA A 167 -2.89 -13.89 -4.24
CA ALA A 167 -2.83 -13.53 -5.66
C ALA A 167 -1.69 -12.56 -5.94
N LEU A 168 -1.47 -11.57 -5.05
CA LEU A 168 -0.36 -10.63 -5.16
C LEU A 168 1.00 -11.34 -5.13
N GLY A 169 1.21 -12.25 -4.18
CA GLY A 169 2.45 -13.03 -4.10
C GLY A 169 2.72 -13.84 -5.36
N LYS A 170 1.67 -14.45 -5.92
CA LYS A 170 1.74 -15.19 -7.18
C LYS A 170 2.10 -14.29 -8.36
N GLU A 171 1.51 -13.10 -8.48
CA GLU A 171 1.81 -12.14 -9.54
C GLU A 171 3.28 -11.73 -9.55
N TYR A 172 3.86 -11.43 -8.38
CA TYR A 172 5.29 -11.17 -8.25
C TYR A 172 6.14 -12.38 -8.65
N ALA A 173 5.73 -13.60 -8.27
CA ALA A 173 6.43 -14.81 -8.63
C ALA A 173 6.43 -15.08 -10.15
N ASP A 174 5.31 -14.83 -10.81
CA ASP A 174 5.19 -14.94 -12.27
C ASP A 174 6.15 -13.98 -12.98
N ALA A 175 6.19 -12.71 -12.53
CA ALA A 175 7.11 -11.70 -13.08
C ALA A 175 8.59 -12.08 -12.86
N VAL A 176 8.93 -12.66 -11.72
CA VAL A 176 10.28 -13.15 -11.42
C VAL A 176 10.64 -14.32 -12.33
N ALA A 177 9.75 -15.26 -12.52
CA ALA A 177 9.99 -16.44 -13.37
C ALA A 177 10.30 -16.04 -14.83
N ASP A 178 9.64 -15.00 -15.33
CA ASP A 178 9.86 -14.48 -16.69
C ASP A 178 11.19 -13.71 -16.84
N SER A 179 11.82 -13.32 -15.72
CA SER A 179 13.04 -12.50 -15.72
C SER A 179 14.35 -13.27 -15.82
N GLY A 180 14.31 -14.61 -15.76
CA GLY A 180 15.50 -15.48 -15.75
C GLY A 180 16.25 -15.49 -14.41
N ILE A 181 15.62 -15.08 -13.33
CA ILE A 181 16.11 -15.22 -11.95
C ILE A 181 15.97 -16.68 -11.54
N THR A 182 16.97 -17.23 -10.84
CA THR A 182 17.01 -18.66 -10.44
C THR A 182 17.11 -18.87 -8.94
N ASN A 183 17.49 -17.84 -8.17
CA ASN A 183 17.58 -17.88 -6.72
C ASN A 183 17.18 -16.52 -6.10
N VAL A 184 16.17 -16.54 -5.24
CA VAL A 184 15.57 -15.33 -4.64
C VAL A 184 15.57 -15.42 -3.12
N GLY A 185 15.92 -14.33 -2.44
CA GLY A 185 15.64 -14.13 -1.03
C GLY A 185 14.57 -13.09 -0.80
N GLY A 186 13.86 -13.15 0.33
CA GLY A 186 12.90 -12.15 0.74
C GLY A 186 13.34 -11.40 1.98
N ILE A 187 13.05 -10.14 2.04
CA ILE A 187 13.24 -9.31 3.23
C ILE A 187 12.03 -8.40 3.47
N SER A 188 11.59 -8.33 4.72
CA SER A 188 10.48 -7.50 5.15
C SER A 188 10.78 -6.83 6.48
N PHE A 189 10.04 -5.78 6.81
CA PHE A 189 9.94 -5.29 8.18
C PHE A 189 9.50 -6.39 9.14
N PRO A 190 9.70 -6.20 10.47
CA PRO A 190 9.18 -7.13 11.46
C PRO A 190 7.68 -7.40 11.23
N ALA A 191 7.23 -8.62 11.53
CA ALA A 191 5.84 -9.03 11.25
C ALA A 191 4.77 -8.17 11.95
N TRP A 192 5.10 -7.54 13.07
CA TRP A 192 4.20 -6.59 13.75
C TRP A 192 4.05 -5.26 13.00
N ALA A 193 5.02 -4.90 12.14
CA ALA A 193 4.99 -3.66 11.36
C ALA A 193 4.44 -3.88 9.93
N PHE A 194 4.51 -5.11 9.43
CA PHE A 194 3.92 -5.50 8.16
C PHE A 194 3.40 -6.94 8.26
N SER A 195 2.20 -7.09 8.79
CA SER A 195 1.56 -8.37 9.10
C SER A 195 1.21 -9.20 7.85
N ASP A 196 1.05 -8.56 6.70
CA ASP A 196 0.68 -9.20 5.43
C ASP A 196 1.87 -9.91 4.74
N ALA A 197 3.10 -9.54 5.09
CA ALA A 197 4.29 -10.06 4.44
C ALA A 197 4.40 -11.60 4.44
N PRO A 198 4.10 -12.32 5.54
CA PRO A 198 4.18 -13.77 5.55
C PRO A 198 3.25 -14.44 4.55
N GLU A 199 2.01 -13.96 4.37
CA GLU A 199 1.04 -14.54 3.45
C GLU A 199 1.44 -14.27 2.00
N ILE A 200 1.79 -13.04 1.67
CA ILE A 200 2.29 -12.65 0.34
C ILE A 200 3.51 -13.50 -0.01
N TYR A 201 4.47 -13.61 0.92
CA TYR A 201 5.70 -14.32 0.65
C TYR A 201 5.51 -15.84 0.55
N ALA A 202 4.62 -16.43 1.33
CA ALA A 202 4.31 -17.85 1.24
C ALA A 202 3.75 -18.23 -0.15
N SER A 203 2.86 -17.41 -0.70
CA SER A 203 2.34 -17.60 -2.05
C SER A 203 3.41 -17.40 -3.11
N PHE A 204 4.21 -16.34 -3.01
CA PHE A 204 5.37 -16.09 -3.85
C PHE A 204 6.34 -17.28 -3.87
N GLN A 205 6.73 -17.77 -2.69
CA GLN A 205 7.63 -18.90 -2.53
C GLN A 205 7.06 -20.18 -3.15
N SER A 206 5.80 -20.49 -2.89
CA SER A 206 5.11 -21.67 -3.42
C SER A 206 5.07 -21.65 -4.94
N GLU A 207 4.76 -20.52 -5.56
CA GLU A 207 4.68 -20.37 -7.01
C GLU A 207 6.06 -20.51 -7.66
N LEU A 208 7.10 -19.87 -7.12
CA LEU A 208 8.48 -20.00 -7.65
C LEU A 208 9.03 -21.41 -7.51
N GLN A 209 8.77 -22.09 -6.39
CA GLN A 209 9.17 -23.50 -6.19
C GLN A 209 8.50 -24.41 -7.22
N SER A 210 7.22 -24.15 -7.57
CA SER A 210 6.53 -24.90 -8.64
C SER A 210 7.19 -24.77 -10.01
N LYS A 211 7.93 -23.67 -10.22
CA LYS A 211 8.69 -23.35 -11.43
C LYS A 211 10.18 -23.75 -11.35
N ASN A 212 10.58 -24.46 -10.29
CA ASN A 212 11.97 -24.87 -10.00
C ASN A 212 12.95 -23.70 -9.81
N ILE A 213 12.46 -22.57 -9.30
CA ILE A 213 13.28 -21.44 -8.88
C ILE A 213 13.55 -21.59 -7.38
N ALA A 214 14.82 -21.46 -6.97
CA ALA A 214 15.20 -21.51 -5.57
C ALA A 214 14.72 -20.26 -4.84
N VAL A 215 14.12 -20.47 -3.67
CA VAL A 215 13.62 -19.38 -2.83
C VAL A 215 14.05 -19.62 -1.39
N GLN A 216 14.71 -18.63 -0.81
CA GLN A 216 15.09 -18.64 0.60
C GLN A 216 13.88 -18.32 1.49
N ASP A 217 13.99 -18.60 2.78
CA ASP A 217 12.96 -18.18 3.73
C ASP A 217 12.90 -16.65 3.85
N LEU A 218 11.72 -16.12 4.23
CA LEU A 218 11.54 -14.70 4.46
C LEU A 218 12.38 -14.25 5.66
N THR A 219 13.23 -13.27 5.46
CA THR A 219 14.02 -12.63 6.50
C THR A 219 13.26 -11.40 7.01
N PHE A 220 13.04 -11.34 8.32
CA PHE A 220 12.55 -10.12 8.96
C PHE A 220 13.70 -9.26 9.43
N THR A 221 13.58 -7.94 9.25
CA THR A 221 14.56 -6.99 9.79
C THR A 221 14.48 -6.90 11.30
N SER A 222 15.57 -6.52 11.94
CA SER A 222 15.64 -6.33 13.40
C SER A 222 14.86 -5.12 13.89
N GLY A 223 14.61 -4.16 13.01
CA GLY A 223 13.85 -2.93 13.22
C GLY A 223 13.43 -2.33 11.90
N MET A 224 12.90 -1.11 11.96
CA MET A 224 12.32 -0.42 10.81
C MET A 224 13.19 0.73 10.29
N THR A 225 14.36 0.96 10.88
CA THR A 225 15.26 2.01 10.41
C THR A 225 15.96 1.60 9.11
N SER A 226 16.38 2.58 8.33
CA SER A 226 17.18 2.35 7.13
C SER A 226 18.42 1.51 7.41
N ASP A 227 19.07 1.73 8.55
CA ASP A 227 20.26 0.98 8.93
C ASP A 227 19.94 -0.48 9.25
N ASP A 228 18.84 -0.76 9.95
CA ASP A 228 18.39 -2.13 10.22
C ASP A 228 18.12 -2.89 8.92
N VAL A 229 17.36 -2.30 8.00
CA VAL A 229 17.02 -2.91 6.71
C VAL A 229 18.27 -3.15 5.88
N GLN A 230 19.15 -2.17 5.76
CA GLN A 230 20.39 -2.30 4.99
C GLN A 230 21.33 -3.36 5.57
N GLN A 231 21.46 -3.40 6.90
CA GLN A 231 22.32 -4.39 7.54
C GLN A 231 21.76 -5.82 7.32
N ASN A 232 20.48 -6.03 7.59
CA ASN A 232 19.87 -7.34 7.39
C ASN A 232 19.85 -7.78 5.91
N THR A 233 19.71 -6.83 4.97
CA THR A 233 19.82 -7.12 3.54
C THR A 233 21.24 -7.60 3.17
N LYS A 234 22.28 -6.93 3.68
CA LYS A 234 23.69 -7.32 3.46
C LYS A 234 23.96 -8.70 4.06
N ASP A 235 23.44 -8.97 5.25
CA ASP A 235 23.61 -10.26 5.91
C ASP A 235 22.93 -11.39 5.12
N LEU A 236 21.72 -11.15 4.61
CA LEU A 236 20.99 -12.07 3.75
C LEU A 236 21.80 -12.44 2.49
N ILE A 237 22.36 -11.44 1.80
CA ILE A 237 23.18 -11.65 0.60
C ILE A 237 24.47 -12.38 0.93
N ASN A 238 25.14 -12.03 2.02
CA ASN A 238 26.40 -12.65 2.43
C ASN A 238 26.21 -14.13 2.81
N GLN A 239 25.08 -14.49 3.38
CA GLN A 239 24.73 -15.86 3.73
C GLN A 239 24.34 -16.71 2.51
N ASN A 240 23.90 -16.06 1.43
CA ASN A 240 23.40 -16.68 0.20
C ASN A 240 24.11 -16.08 -1.02
N SER A 241 25.38 -16.43 -1.19
CA SER A 241 26.26 -15.82 -2.19
C SER A 241 25.89 -16.12 -3.65
N ASP A 242 25.02 -17.07 -3.89
CA ASP A 242 24.45 -17.47 -5.18
C ASP A 242 23.07 -16.86 -5.46
N MET A 243 22.62 -15.93 -4.62
CA MET A 243 21.35 -15.23 -4.78
C MET A 243 21.39 -14.27 -5.97
N ASP A 244 20.39 -14.36 -6.84
CA ASP A 244 20.23 -13.50 -8.02
C ASP A 244 19.44 -12.24 -7.73
N ALA A 245 18.47 -12.33 -6.78
CA ALA A 245 17.58 -11.24 -6.46
C ALA A 245 17.13 -11.26 -5.00
N VAL A 246 16.75 -10.08 -4.51
CA VAL A 246 16.07 -9.88 -3.23
C VAL A 246 14.68 -9.28 -3.47
N PHE A 247 13.66 -9.91 -2.92
CA PHE A 247 12.31 -9.36 -2.85
C PHE A 247 12.21 -8.49 -1.60
N GLY A 248 12.27 -7.17 -1.80
CA GLY A 248 12.12 -6.17 -0.75
C GLY A 248 10.67 -5.80 -0.58
N MET A 249 10.09 -6.19 0.56
CA MET A 249 8.69 -5.97 0.88
C MET A 249 8.54 -4.75 1.79
N ALA A 250 7.57 -3.89 1.49
CA ALA A 250 7.20 -2.65 2.19
C ALA A 250 8.21 -1.49 2.09
N SER A 251 9.52 -1.74 1.88
CA SER A 251 10.55 -0.67 1.85
C SER A 251 11.64 -0.95 0.80
N GLY A 252 11.24 -1.59 -0.29
CA GLY A 252 12.19 -2.13 -1.26
C GLY A 252 13.13 -1.10 -1.87
N LEU A 253 12.63 0.04 -2.33
CA LEU A 253 13.44 1.03 -3.03
C LEU A 253 14.26 1.90 -2.09
N ASP A 254 13.65 2.41 -1.04
CA ASP A 254 14.28 3.37 -0.15
C ASP A 254 15.37 2.75 0.74
N TYR A 255 15.15 1.53 1.23
CA TYR A 255 16.01 0.93 2.25
C TYR A 255 16.77 -0.29 1.77
N VAL A 256 16.17 -1.15 0.92
CA VAL A 256 16.83 -2.35 0.41
C VAL A 256 17.80 -2.00 -0.72
N TYR A 257 17.39 -1.15 -1.66
CA TYR A 257 18.21 -0.79 -2.82
C TYR A 257 19.60 -0.26 -2.46
N PRO A 258 19.78 0.65 -1.50
CA PRO A 258 21.11 1.09 -1.08
C PRO A 258 22.03 -0.04 -0.62
N ALA A 259 21.48 -1.08 0.00
CA ALA A 259 22.26 -2.24 0.45
C ALA A 259 22.75 -3.12 -0.69
N LEU A 260 22.10 -3.07 -1.85
CA LEU A 260 22.48 -3.84 -3.05
C LEU A 260 23.55 -3.14 -3.90
N GLN A 261 23.91 -1.89 -3.59
CA GLN A 261 24.89 -1.13 -4.36
C GLN A 261 26.25 -1.86 -4.38
N GLY A 262 26.77 -2.07 -5.58
CA GLY A 262 28.05 -2.79 -5.79
C GLY A 262 27.93 -4.31 -5.82
N SER A 263 26.75 -4.87 -5.62
CA SER A 263 26.45 -6.29 -5.86
C SER A 263 25.86 -6.50 -7.27
N ASN A 264 25.76 -7.76 -7.70
CA ASN A 264 25.01 -8.14 -8.91
C ASN A 264 23.57 -8.58 -8.60
N VAL A 265 23.15 -8.49 -7.35
CA VAL A 265 21.84 -8.92 -6.90
C VAL A 265 20.80 -7.90 -7.34
N LYS A 266 19.73 -8.37 -7.96
CA LYS A 266 18.62 -7.52 -8.44
C LYS A 266 17.65 -7.24 -7.30
N LEU A 267 16.94 -6.11 -7.37
CA LEU A 267 15.82 -5.81 -6.49
C LEU A 267 14.50 -6.15 -7.17
N ILE A 268 13.67 -6.89 -6.47
CA ILE A 268 12.23 -7.00 -6.71
C ILE A 268 11.59 -6.13 -5.65
N ALA A 269 10.99 -5.01 -6.04
CA ALA A 269 10.47 -4.04 -5.09
C ALA A 269 8.95 -4.18 -4.95
N MET A 270 8.50 -4.27 -3.70
CA MET A 270 7.11 -4.04 -3.34
C MET A 270 7.07 -2.82 -2.43
N GLY A 271 6.40 -1.79 -2.87
CA GLY A 271 6.32 -0.54 -2.12
C GLY A 271 5.61 0.56 -2.90
N TYR A 272 5.49 1.71 -2.27
CA TYR A 272 4.77 2.87 -2.79
C TYR A 272 5.68 3.90 -3.47
N ASP A 273 6.97 3.61 -3.58
CA ASP A 273 7.93 4.55 -4.15
C ASP A 273 7.92 4.46 -5.68
N THR A 274 7.65 5.59 -6.31
CA THR A 274 7.68 5.78 -7.76
C THR A 274 8.87 6.66 -8.21
N SER A 275 9.81 6.93 -7.33
CA SER A 275 10.88 7.92 -7.53
C SER A 275 12.14 7.37 -8.22
N VAL A 276 12.07 6.21 -8.87
CA VAL A 276 13.21 5.60 -9.58
C VAL A 276 13.01 5.62 -11.08
#